data_830645a73554749d1cff85b7c33ffe27
#
_entry.id   830645a73554749d1cff85b7c33ffe27
#
_cell.length_a   1.000
_cell.length_b   1.000
_cell.length_c   1.000
_cell.angle_alpha   90.00
_cell.angle_beta   90.00
_cell.angle_gamma   90.00
#
_symmetry.space_group_name_H-M   'P 1'
#
loop_
_entity.id
_entity.type
_entity.pdbx_description
1 polymer ?
#
loop_
_entity_poly.entity_id
_entity_poly.type
_entity_poly.pdbx_seq_one_letter_code
_entity_poly.pdbx_strand_id
1 'polypeptide(L)'
;MDDKVRNLLNRVKDTAQQAGQAASNTAQEMGRKAGNVVDVTRLNVKIYELQSDVDTLMKNAGQIVYNAHLGVETDEAMLNSILAELDEKNGQIMDLRAQIDGIKNQKTCPYCGAACSKDDRYCKSCGAELM
;
A
#
# COMPACT_ATOMS: atom_id res chain seq x y z
N MET A 1 13.72 -6.58 4.86
CA MET A 1 12.85 -5.51 5.40
C MET A 1 13.72 -4.36 5.85
N ASP A 2 13.39 -3.16 5.44
CA ASP A 2 14.17 -1.96 5.79
C ASP A 2 14.11 -1.72 7.31
N ASP A 3 15.25 -1.41 7.94
CA ASP A 3 15.34 -1.14 9.38
C ASP A 3 14.45 0.02 9.82
N LYS A 4 14.25 1.00 8.95
CA LYS A 4 13.32 2.12 9.19
C LYS A 4 11.89 1.65 9.37
N VAL A 5 11.44 0.71 8.57
CA VAL A 5 10.09 0.14 8.64
C VAL A 5 9.93 -0.69 9.91
N ARG A 6 10.96 -1.45 10.27
CA ARG A 6 10.98 -2.24 11.50
C ARG A 6 10.92 -1.33 12.74
N ASN A 7 11.66 -0.22 12.73
CA ASN A 7 11.63 0.77 13.80
C ASN A 7 10.27 1.45 13.93
N LEU A 8 9.64 1.80 12.80
CA LEU A 8 8.29 2.35 12.80
C LEU A 8 7.27 1.37 13.38
N LEU A 9 7.37 0.11 13.00
CA LEU A 9 6.49 -0.95 13.50
C LEU A 9 6.63 -1.13 15.02
N ASN A 10 7.86 -1.11 15.54
CA ASN A 10 8.13 -1.21 16.96
C ASN A 10 7.59 0.01 17.72
N ARG A 11 7.78 1.20 17.19
CA ARG A 11 7.23 2.43 17.78
C ARG A 11 5.71 2.40 17.87
N VAL A 12 5.05 1.93 16.83
CA VAL A 12 3.58 1.80 16.81
C VAL A 12 3.12 0.76 17.84
N LYS A 13 3.83 -0.36 17.96
CA LYS A 13 3.55 -1.36 19.00
C LYS A 13 3.70 -0.80 20.39
N ASP A 14 4.80 -0.09 20.67
CA ASP A 14 5.06 0.50 21.97
C ASP A 14 3.99 1.54 22.33
N THR A 15 3.62 2.39 21.39
CA THR A 15 2.55 3.38 21.57
C THR A 15 1.20 2.70 21.83
N ALA A 16 0.90 1.63 21.11
CA ALA A 16 -0.32 0.84 21.32
C ALA A 16 -0.38 0.20 22.71
N GLN A 17 0.74 -0.34 23.19
CA GLN A 17 0.85 -0.91 24.53
C GLN A 17 0.68 0.15 25.62
N GLN A 18 1.30 1.31 25.46
CA GLN A 18 1.15 2.42 26.41
C GLN A 18 -0.29 2.95 26.45
N ALA A 19 -0.93 3.08 25.29
CA ALA A 19 -2.33 3.50 25.21
C ALA A 19 -3.27 2.50 25.90
N GLY A 20 -3.00 1.19 25.80
CA GLY A 20 -3.78 0.15 26.48
C GLY A 20 -3.65 0.13 27.99
N GLN A 21 -2.57 0.73 28.54
CA GLN A 21 -2.32 0.76 30.00
C GLN A 21 -2.90 2.01 30.69
N ALA A 22 -3.28 3.06 29.93
CA ALA A 22 -3.50 4.39 30.49
C ALA A 22 -4.91 4.69 31.02
N ALA A 23 -5.95 3.86 30.79
CA ALA A 23 -7.30 4.18 31.29
C ALA A 23 -8.25 2.99 31.32
N SER A 24 -8.93 2.80 32.44
CA SER A 24 -9.80 1.65 32.65
C SER A 24 -11.11 1.66 31.86
N ASN A 25 -11.73 2.83 31.60
CA ASN A 25 -13.04 2.93 30.94
C ASN A 25 -12.97 3.28 29.45
N THR A 26 -11.89 3.87 29.00
CA THR A 26 -11.61 4.17 27.60
C THR A 26 -10.62 3.18 27.00
N ALA A 27 -10.10 2.26 27.81
CA ALA A 27 -9.07 1.28 27.41
C ALA A 27 -9.50 0.43 26.21
N GLN A 28 -10.78 0.04 26.13
CA GLN A 28 -11.27 -0.77 25.01
C GLN A 28 -11.34 0.03 23.70
N GLU A 29 -11.78 1.28 23.74
CA GLU A 29 -11.79 2.15 22.56
C GLU A 29 -10.38 2.55 22.13
N MET A 30 -9.52 2.91 23.09
CA MET A 30 -8.12 3.19 22.81
C MET A 30 -7.37 1.94 22.32
N GLY A 31 -7.64 0.78 22.91
CA GLY A 31 -7.08 -0.47 22.45
C GLY A 31 -7.52 -0.81 21.02
N ARG A 32 -8.77 -0.51 20.67
CA ARG A 32 -9.29 -0.70 19.32
C ARG A 32 -8.62 0.25 18.33
N LYS A 33 -8.48 1.52 18.66
CA LYS A 33 -7.75 2.52 17.82
C LYS A 33 -6.27 2.15 17.69
N ALA A 34 -5.64 1.74 18.77
CA ALA A 34 -4.25 1.30 18.76
C ALA A 34 -4.06 0.02 17.92
N GLY A 35 -4.99 -0.95 18.02
CA GLY A 35 -5.02 -2.14 17.18
C GLY A 35 -5.17 -1.81 15.71
N ASN A 36 -6.06 -0.86 15.37
CA ASN A 36 -6.24 -0.40 13.99
C ASN A 36 -4.98 0.26 13.44
N VAL A 37 -4.27 1.05 14.23
CA VAL A 37 -2.99 1.66 13.82
C VAL A 37 -1.94 0.60 13.54
N VAL A 38 -1.84 -0.44 14.37
CA VAL A 38 -0.91 -1.56 14.14
C VAL A 38 -1.28 -2.32 12.87
N ASP A 39 -2.56 -2.57 12.63
CA ASP A 39 -3.03 -3.26 11.44
C ASP A 39 -2.76 -2.45 10.17
N VAL A 40 -3.03 -1.15 10.19
CA VAL A 40 -2.72 -0.25 9.08
C VAL A 40 -1.22 -0.24 8.78
N THR A 41 -0.39 -0.19 9.81
CA THR A 41 1.07 -0.23 9.64
C THR A 41 1.53 -1.54 9.01
N ARG A 42 0.98 -2.67 9.43
CA ARG A 42 1.26 -3.98 8.83
C ARG A 42 0.90 -4.03 7.36
N LEU A 43 -0.28 -3.51 7.02
CA LEU A 43 -0.74 -3.47 5.64
C LEU A 43 0.14 -2.54 4.79
N ASN A 44 0.56 -1.41 5.33
CA ASN A 44 1.49 -0.49 4.66
C ASN A 44 2.86 -1.13 4.42
N VAL A 45 3.36 -1.94 5.35
CA VAL A 45 4.60 -2.70 5.16
C VAL A 45 4.47 -3.68 4.00
N LYS A 46 3.36 -4.42 3.93
CA LYS A 46 3.08 -5.33 2.81
C LYS A 46 2.99 -4.58 1.47
N ILE A 47 2.32 -3.44 1.46
CA ILE A 47 2.23 -2.59 0.25
C ILE A 47 3.64 -2.15 -0.17
N TYR A 48 4.46 -1.72 0.77
CA TYR A 48 5.84 -1.31 0.49
C TYR A 48 6.66 -2.45 -0.13
N GLU A 49 6.55 -3.65 0.42
CA GLU A 49 7.24 -4.83 -0.12
C GLU A 49 6.75 -5.15 -1.54
N LEU A 50 5.44 -5.12 -1.77
CA LEU A 50 4.86 -5.34 -3.09
C LEU A 50 5.26 -4.26 -4.09
N GLN A 51 5.31 -2.99 -3.67
CA GLN A 51 5.78 -1.90 -4.52
C GLN A 51 7.24 -2.06 -4.91
N SER A 52 8.08 -2.53 -3.99
CA SER A 52 9.47 -2.86 -4.30
C SER A 52 9.57 -3.96 -5.35
N ASP A 53 8.73 -5.00 -5.24
CA ASP A 53 8.66 -6.06 -6.25
C ASP A 53 8.17 -5.53 -7.60
N VAL A 54 7.16 -4.67 -7.59
CA VAL A 54 6.65 -3.99 -8.81
C VAL A 54 7.74 -3.17 -9.46
N ASP A 55 8.50 -2.39 -8.71
CA ASP A 55 9.59 -1.57 -9.23
C ASP A 55 10.66 -2.45 -9.90
N THR A 56 11.01 -3.58 -9.29
CA THR A 56 11.95 -4.55 -9.86
C THR A 56 11.41 -5.15 -11.18
N LEU A 57 10.14 -5.54 -11.20
CA LEU A 57 9.49 -6.09 -12.39
C LEU A 57 9.40 -5.06 -13.51
N MET A 58 9.05 -3.81 -13.18
CA MET A 58 9.02 -2.70 -14.14
C MET A 58 10.40 -2.44 -14.73
N LYS A 59 11.44 -2.47 -13.91
CA LYS A 59 12.83 -2.33 -14.35
C LYS A 59 13.21 -3.44 -15.32
N ASN A 60 12.86 -4.69 -15.01
CA ASN A 60 13.14 -5.83 -15.88
C ASN A 60 12.37 -5.73 -17.20
N ALA A 61 11.09 -5.35 -17.15
CA ALA A 61 10.28 -5.14 -18.35
C ALA A 61 10.87 -4.00 -19.21
N GLY A 62 11.26 -2.90 -18.57
CA GLY A 62 11.91 -1.75 -19.24
C GLY A 62 13.23 -2.16 -19.90
N GLN A 63 14.01 -3.02 -19.26
CA GLN A 63 15.25 -3.53 -19.81
C GLN A 63 15.01 -4.35 -21.08
N ILE A 64 13.99 -5.20 -21.08
CA ILE A 64 13.60 -6.01 -22.26
C ILE A 64 13.18 -5.10 -23.40
N VAL A 65 12.33 -4.10 -23.13
CA VAL A 65 11.86 -3.14 -24.14
C VAL A 65 13.01 -2.32 -24.69
N TYR A 66 13.90 -1.85 -23.83
CA TYR A 66 15.07 -1.08 -24.25
C TYR A 66 16.01 -1.90 -25.10
N ASN A 67 16.27 -3.15 -24.73
CA ASN A 67 17.09 -4.07 -25.52
C ASN A 67 16.48 -4.32 -26.92
N ALA A 68 15.15 -4.46 -26.99
CA ALA A 68 14.44 -4.57 -28.27
C ALA A 68 14.64 -3.32 -29.13
N HIS A 69 14.64 -2.14 -28.54
CA HIS A 69 14.95 -0.88 -29.23
C HIS A 69 16.38 -0.88 -29.80
N LEU A 70 17.32 -1.48 -29.12
CA LEU A 70 18.70 -1.63 -29.57
C LEU A 70 18.91 -2.73 -30.62
N GLY A 71 17.86 -3.42 -31.02
CA GLY A 71 17.90 -4.49 -32.01
C GLY A 71 18.13 -5.88 -31.45
N VAL A 72 18.11 -6.06 -30.14
CA VAL A 72 18.17 -7.36 -29.50
C VAL A 72 16.79 -8.02 -29.60
N GLU A 73 16.76 -9.31 -29.94
CA GLU A 73 15.53 -10.07 -30.05
C GLU A 73 14.75 -10.06 -28.72
N THR A 74 13.44 -9.76 -28.78
CA THR A 74 12.58 -9.69 -27.61
C THR A 74 12.11 -11.06 -27.20
N ASP A 75 12.29 -11.44 -25.94
CA ASP A 75 11.66 -12.59 -25.34
C ASP A 75 10.23 -12.21 -24.90
N GLU A 76 9.29 -12.39 -25.82
CA GLU A 76 7.88 -12.05 -25.58
C GLU A 76 7.26 -12.88 -24.46
N ALA A 77 7.64 -14.15 -24.34
CA ALA A 77 7.14 -15.02 -23.28
C ALA A 77 7.58 -14.53 -21.90
N MET A 78 8.83 -14.10 -21.75
CA MET A 78 9.35 -13.52 -20.53
C MET A 78 8.67 -12.20 -20.20
N LEU A 79 8.50 -11.33 -21.20
CA LEU A 79 7.82 -10.04 -21.04
C LEU A 79 6.37 -10.25 -20.60
N ASN A 80 5.65 -11.16 -21.23
CA ASN A 80 4.26 -11.47 -20.86
C ASN A 80 4.15 -12.03 -19.44
N SER A 81 5.11 -12.87 -19.02
CA SER A 81 5.18 -13.38 -17.66
C SER A 81 5.37 -12.24 -16.64
N ILE A 82 6.27 -11.30 -16.94
CA ILE A 82 6.51 -10.13 -16.07
C ILE A 82 5.24 -9.27 -15.98
N LEU A 83 4.57 -9.04 -17.09
CA LEU A 83 3.33 -8.24 -17.11
C LEU A 83 2.22 -8.90 -16.30
N ALA A 84 2.09 -10.23 -16.38
CA ALA A 84 1.12 -10.99 -15.59
C ALA A 84 1.43 -10.89 -14.09
N GLU A 85 2.70 -10.97 -13.68
CA GLU A 85 3.12 -10.77 -12.29
C GLU A 85 2.84 -9.33 -11.83
N LEU A 86 3.05 -8.33 -12.68
CA LEU A 86 2.74 -6.94 -12.38
C LEU A 86 1.25 -6.76 -12.10
N ASP A 87 0.40 -7.35 -12.92
CA ASP A 87 -1.05 -7.29 -12.72
C ASP A 87 -1.46 -7.91 -11.39
N GLU A 88 -0.89 -9.07 -11.06
CA GLU A 88 -1.15 -9.75 -9.79
C GLU A 88 -0.72 -8.89 -8.59
N LYS A 89 0.51 -8.38 -8.62
CA LYS A 89 1.05 -7.58 -7.52
C LYS A 89 0.30 -6.25 -7.34
N ASN A 90 -0.04 -5.59 -8.43
CA ASN A 90 -0.84 -4.37 -8.39
C ASN A 90 -2.25 -4.64 -7.86
N GLY A 91 -2.86 -5.77 -8.22
CA GLY A 91 -4.12 -6.22 -7.67
C GLY A 91 -4.06 -6.41 -6.15
N GLN A 92 -2.99 -7.06 -5.66
CA GLN A 92 -2.76 -7.23 -4.23
C GLN A 92 -2.58 -5.89 -3.50
N ILE A 93 -1.86 -4.94 -4.10
CA ILE A 93 -1.69 -3.59 -3.54
C ILE A 93 -3.05 -2.88 -3.44
N MET A 94 -3.87 -2.96 -4.46
CA MET A 94 -5.21 -2.38 -4.45
C MET A 94 -6.08 -2.98 -3.34
N ASP A 95 -6.04 -4.29 -3.17
CA ASP A 95 -6.79 -4.98 -2.11
C ASP A 95 -6.33 -4.55 -0.72
N LEU A 96 -5.02 -4.44 -0.50
CA LEU A 96 -4.47 -3.98 0.77
C LEU A 96 -4.83 -2.52 1.06
N ARG A 97 -4.81 -1.65 0.06
CA ARG A 97 -5.26 -0.26 0.19
C ARG A 97 -6.75 -0.18 0.55
N ALA A 98 -7.57 -1.02 -0.07
CA ALA A 98 -8.99 -1.10 0.26
C ALA A 98 -9.21 -1.55 1.72
N GLN A 99 -8.42 -2.49 2.22
CA GLN A 99 -8.46 -2.90 3.62
C GLN A 99 -8.07 -1.74 4.56
N ILE A 100 -7.03 -0.98 4.23
CA ILE A 100 -6.62 0.20 4.99
C ILE A 100 -7.74 1.25 5.01
N ASP A 101 -8.33 1.53 3.87
CA ASP A 101 -9.43 2.48 3.73
C ASP A 101 -10.64 2.05 4.59
N GLY A 102 -10.92 0.76 4.63
CA GLY A 102 -11.95 0.20 5.50
C GLY A 102 -11.67 0.42 6.98
N ILE A 103 -10.41 0.24 7.39
CA ILE A 103 -10.00 0.46 8.79
C ILE A 103 -10.04 1.95 9.16
N LYS A 104 -9.53 2.81 8.28
CA LYS A 104 -9.49 4.27 8.48
C LYS A 104 -10.83 4.95 8.22
N ASN A 105 -11.80 4.24 7.70
CA ASN A 105 -13.07 4.82 7.22
C ASN A 105 -12.86 5.92 6.17
N GLN A 106 -11.86 5.72 5.31
CA GLN A 106 -11.48 6.61 4.21
C GLN A 106 -11.53 5.85 2.90
N LYS A 107 -11.51 6.58 1.80
CA LYS A 107 -11.35 6.01 0.46
C LYS A 107 -10.15 6.64 -0.24
N THR A 108 -9.58 5.88 -1.17
CA THR A 108 -8.45 6.34 -1.96
C THR A 108 -8.97 6.78 -3.33
N CYS A 109 -8.51 7.96 -3.78
CA CYS A 109 -8.82 8.44 -5.12
C CYS A 109 -8.25 7.47 -6.17
N PRO A 110 -9.08 6.93 -7.10
CA PRO A 110 -8.59 6.00 -8.11
C PRO A 110 -7.70 6.66 -9.16
N TYR A 111 -7.70 7.99 -9.24
CA TYR A 111 -6.95 8.72 -10.25
C TYR A 111 -5.59 9.21 -9.75
N CYS A 112 -5.51 9.75 -8.54
CA CYS A 112 -4.26 10.30 -8.00
C CYS A 112 -3.72 9.55 -6.78
N GLY A 113 -4.46 8.61 -6.22
CA GLY A 113 -4.06 7.85 -5.04
C GLY A 113 -4.13 8.61 -3.72
N ALA A 114 -4.64 9.83 -3.69
CA ALA A 114 -4.78 10.60 -2.46
C ALA A 114 -5.88 10.03 -1.56
N ALA A 115 -5.68 10.11 -0.25
CA ALA A 115 -6.69 9.71 0.72
C ALA A 115 -7.83 10.73 0.75
N CYS A 116 -9.06 10.25 0.63
CA CYS A 116 -10.28 11.05 0.67
C CYS A 116 -11.19 10.53 1.77
N SER A 117 -12.07 11.41 2.28
CA SER A 117 -13.13 10.98 3.19
C SER A 117 -14.16 10.13 2.46
N LYS A 118 -14.81 9.22 3.18
CA LYS A 118 -15.86 8.35 2.64
C LYS A 118 -17.02 9.15 2.02
N ASP A 119 -17.26 10.35 2.54
CA ASP A 119 -18.35 11.23 2.13
C ASP A 119 -17.95 12.22 1.03
N ASP A 120 -16.68 12.28 0.66
CA ASP A 120 -16.19 13.18 -0.38
C ASP A 120 -16.71 12.77 -1.75
N ARG A 121 -17.33 13.70 -2.45
CA ARG A 121 -17.77 13.51 -3.85
C ARG A 121 -16.66 13.75 -4.85
N TYR A 122 -15.70 14.60 -4.49
CA TYR A 122 -14.59 15.00 -5.33
C TYR A 122 -13.28 14.85 -4.57
N CYS A 123 -12.23 14.45 -5.28
CA CYS A 123 -10.90 14.39 -4.69
C CYS A 123 -10.39 15.79 -4.37
N LYS A 124 -9.92 15.99 -3.15
CA LYS A 124 -9.35 17.28 -2.71
C LYS A 124 -8.03 17.60 -3.40
N SER A 125 -7.32 16.59 -3.88
CA SER A 125 -6.01 16.76 -4.50
C SER A 125 -6.08 16.96 -6.02
N CYS A 126 -6.87 16.15 -6.73
CA CYS A 126 -6.94 16.19 -8.19
C CYS A 126 -8.27 16.69 -8.74
N GLY A 127 -9.31 16.84 -7.91
CA GLY A 127 -10.63 17.30 -8.33
C GLY A 127 -11.48 16.27 -9.07
N ALA A 128 -11.01 15.02 -9.19
CA ALA A 128 -11.76 13.96 -9.86
C ALA A 128 -13.02 13.59 -9.07
N GLU A 129 -14.09 13.26 -9.79
CA GLU A 129 -15.33 12.80 -9.18
C GLU A 129 -15.14 11.42 -8.55
N LEU A 130 -15.55 11.28 -7.28
CA LEU A 130 -15.48 10.05 -6.51
C LEU A 130 -16.89 9.50 -6.32
N MET A 131 -17.10 8.30 -6.77
CA MET A 131 -18.36 7.59 -6.51
C MET A 131 -18.17 6.48 -5.51
#